data_8e2fb5240f8092e1400702876ae860b4
#
_entry.id   8e2fb5240f8092e1400702876ae860b4
#
_cell.length_a   1.000
_cell.length_b   1.000
_cell.length_c   1.000
_cell.angle_alpha   90.00
_cell.angle_beta   90.00
_cell.angle_gamma   90.00
#
_symmetry.space_group_name_H-M   'P 1'
#
loop_
_entity.id
_entity.type
_entity.pdbx_description
1 polymer ?
#
loop_
_entity_poly.entity_id
_entity_poly.type
_entity_poly.pdbx_seq_one_letter_code
_entity_poly.pdbx_strand_id
1 'polypeptide(L)'
;MTDDTVPEIDTVEALDAREALNVKALTPFQMARRRYFHHKGALVSTVIMGVLLVVVIFAPLTARYGINQQVLDISAGKNQYLSPRKVAWMGSDQIGRDLFSRLIWGIRTSLFIGVASAILSVIIGTTVGAVAGLRGGWFDDVMMRVTDLFLAFPFIVIIIIMRAFLGAVPWITGIIGDVSSIRFIIALFAIFGWMGVARLVRGQVLALKEREFIEAARAVGASNTRIVMSHLLPNSIGPILIALTLSVIGAIVGESTLSFFGLGPQPGANAVSLGQLVELSSEGAKQGNWWMVVYPCGALVLLAICINFIGDGMRDAVDSKLDIGG
;
A
#
# COMPACT_ATOMS: atom_id res chain seq x y z
N MET A 1 -20.98 -63.14 46.21
CA MET A 1 -20.14 -63.10 45.00
C MET A 1 -20.62 -61.92 44.15
N THR A 2 -20.12 -60.78 44.43
CA THR A 2 -20.39 -59.54 43.64
C THR A 2 -19.16 -59.31 42.79
N ASP A 3 -19.37 -59.45 41.49
CA ASP A 3 -18.37 -59.22 40.45
C ASP A 3 -18.26 -57.68 40.21
N ASP A 4 -17.24 -57.07 40.81
CA ASP A 4 -16.88 -55.69 40.62
C ASP A 4 -15.95 -55.58 39.39
N THR A 5 -16.50 -55.68 38.19
CA THR A 5 -15.79 -55.27 36.95
C THR A 5 -15.81 -53.79 36.86
N VAL A 6 -14.75 -53.11 37.35
CA VAL A 6 -14.44 -51.73 37.03
C VAL A 6 -14.19 -51.65 35.52
N PRO A 7 -14.91 -50.82 34.76
CA PRO A 7 -14.64 -50.69 33.34
C PRO A 7 -13.22 -50.11 33.16
N GLU A 8 -12.38 -50.88 32.48
CA GLU A 8 -11.06 -50.45 32.01
C GLU A 8 -11.30 -49.28 31.01
N ILE A 9 -11.31 -48.05 31.57
CA ILE A 9 -11.38 -46.85 30.73
C ILE A 9 -10.16 -46.90 29.84
N ASP A 10 -10.41 -47.02 28.53
CA ASP A 10 -9.42 -47.14 27.50
C ASP A 10 -8.26 -46.15 27.74
N THR A 11 -7.13 -46.69 28.16
CA THR A 11 -5.89 -45.93 28.41
C THR A 11 -5.44 -45.20 27.18
N VAL A 12 -5.90 -45.61 26.00
CA VAL A 12 -5.67 -44.99 24.71
C VAL A 12 -6.48 -43.69 24.59
N GLU A 13 -7.77 -43.66 24.93
CA GLU A 13 -8.59 -42.44 24.92
C GLU A 13 -8.09 -41.39 25.94
N ALA A 14 -7.60 -41.86 27.11
CA ALA A 14 -7.02 -40.95 28.10
C ALA A 14 -5.63 -40.41 27.68
N LEU A 15 -4.87 -41.15 26.89
CA LEU A 15 -3.60 -40.70 26.31
C LEU A 15 -3.84 -39.75 25.17
N ASP A 16 -4.79 -40.04 24.27
CA ASP A 16 -5.19 -39.14 23.20
C ASP A 16 -5.77 -37.81 23.72
N ALA A 17 -6.58 -37.88 24.79
CA ALA A 17 -7.09 -36.69 25.48
C ALA A 17 -5.95 -35.84 26.13
N ARG A 18 -4.92 -36.50 26.67
CA ARG A 18 -3.74 -35.81 27.23
C ARG A 18 -2.83 -35.26 26.17
N GLU A 19 -2.65 -35.92 25.04
CA GLU A 19 -1.95 -35.37 23.87
C GLU A 19 -2.70 -34.18 23.26
N ALA A 20 -4.03 -34.26 23.13
CA ALA A 20 -4.87 -33.15 22.70
C ALA A 20 -4.79 -31.91 23.65
N LEU A 21 -4.66 -32.15 24.98
CA LEU A 21 -4.46 -31.07 25.96
C LEU A 21 -3.05 -30.49 25.95
N ASN A 22 -2.06 -31.21 25.41
CA ASN A 22 -0.66 -30.76 25.32
C ASN A 22 -0.33 -30.02 24.01
N VAL A 23 -1.27 -29.88 23.10
CA VAL A 23 -1.12 -29.00 21.93
C VAL A 23 -1.08 -27.56 22.43
N LYS A 24 0.12 -27.02 22.53
CA LYS A 24 0.36 -25.63 22.91
C LYS A 24 -0.42 -24.74 21.97
N ALA A 25 -1.57 -24.22 22.41
CA ALA A 25 -2.42 -23.35 21.60
C ALA A 25 -1.57 -22.18 21.09
N LEU A 26 -1.37 -22.14 19.78
CA LEU A 26 -0.62 -21.04 19.14
C LEU A 26 -1.40 -19.75 19.35
N THR A 27 -0.69 -18.68 19.69
CA THR A 27 -1.31 -17.36 19.75
C THR A 27 -1.82 -16.94 18.35
N PRO A 28 -2.88 -16.11 18.25
CA PRO A 28 -3.37 -15.63 16.96
C PRO A 28 -2.27 -15.05 16.05
N PHE A 29 -1.30 -14.35 16.65
CA PHE A 29 -0.15 -13.81 15.95
C PHE A 29 0.79 -14.90 15.42
N GLN A 30 1.02 -15.97 16.18
CA GLN A 30 1.85 -17.10 15.75
C GLN A 30 1.18 -17.86 14.59
N MET A 31 -0.14 -18.03 14.64
CA MET A 31 -0.92 -18.63 13.55
C MET A 31 -0.85 -17.75 12.28
N ALA A 32 -1.11 -16.46 12.40
CA ALA A 32 -1.01 -15.51 11.28
C ALA A 32 0.39 -15.53 10.65
N ARG A 33 1.45 -15.49 11.49
CA ARG A 33 2.82 -15.58 11.00
C ARG A 33 3.08 -16.89 10.26
N ARG A 34 2.66 -18.03 10.79
CA ARG A 34 2.85 -19.35 10.16
C ARG A 34 2.15 -19.39 8.79
N ARG A 35 0.91 -18.91 8.68
CA ARG A 35 0.14 -18.86 7.43
C ARG A 35 0.83 -17.96 6.40
N TYR A 36 1.27 -16.76 6.80
CA TYR A 36 2.00 -15.85 5.92
C TYR A 36 3.24 -16.52 5.30
N PHE A 37 4.04 -17.22 6.10
CA PHE A 37 5.23 -17.93 5.63
C PHE A 37 4.94 -19.16 4.77
N HIS A 38 3.72 -19.68 4.76
CA HIS A 38 3.31 -20.76 3.85
C HIS A 38 2.90 -20.22 2.47
N HIS A 39 2.55 -18.94 2.35
CA HIS A 39 2.22 -18.31 1.09
C HIS A 39 3.49 -17.96 0.28
N LYS A 40 3.93 -18.87 -0.58
CA LYS A 40 5.21 -18.76 -1.32
C LYS A 40 5.33 -17.45 -2.10
N GLY A 41 4.24 -16.98 -2.75
CA GLY A 41 4.23 -15.73 -3.50
C GLY A 41 4.49 -14.52 -2.60
N ALA A 42 3.85 -14.46 -1.43
CA ALA A 42 4.05 -13.39 -0.45
C ALA A 42 5.50 -13.39 0.08
N LEU A 43 6.05 -14.58 0.38
CA LEU A 43 7.43 -14.70 0.87
C LEU A 43 8.45 -14.20 -0.16
N VAL A 44 8.35 -14.66 -1.41
CA VAL A 44 9.24 -14.21 -2.50
C VAL A 44 9.11 -12.70 -2.69
N SER A 45 7.89 -12.18 -2.74
CA SER A 45 7.63 -10.75 -2.91
C SER A 45 8.15 -9.93 -1.73
N THR A 46 8.06 -10.45 -0.49
CA THR A 46 8.62 -9.79 0.70
C THR A 46 10.15 -9.71 0.62
N VAL A 47 10.80 -10.78 0.16
CA VAL A 47 12.29 -10.77 -0.02
C VAL A 47 12.68 -9.77 -1.10
N ILE A 48 12.01 -9.79 -2.27
CA ILE A 48 12.28 -8.83 -3.36
C ILE A 48 12.05 -7.40 -2.87
N MET A 49 10.93 -7.13 -2.21
CA MET A 49 10.63 -5.80 -1.67
C MET A 49 11.64 -5.38 -0.61
N GLY A 50 12.06 -6.30 0.28
CA GLY A 50 13.11 -6.06 1.26
C GLY A 50 14.44 -5.64 0.61
N VAL A 51 14.87 -6.36 -0.42
CA VAL A 51 16.08 -6.01 -1.20
C VAL A 51 15.92 -4.65 -1.86
N LEU A 52 14.77 -4.39 -2.51
CA LEU A 52 14.49 -3.08 -3.13
C LEU A 52 14.50 -1.96 -2.09
N LEU A 53 13.89 -2.16 -0.93
CA LEU A 53 13.89 -1.16 0.15
C LEU A 53 15.32 -0.87 0.63
N VAL A 54 16.16 -1.88 0.82
CA VAL A 54 17.57 -1.67 1.16
C VAL A 54 18.28 -0.86 0.08
N VAL A 55 18.11 -1.22 -1.20
CA VAL A 55 18.72 -0.50 -2.33
C VAL A 55 18.28 0.96 -2.37
N VAL A 56 16.99 1.25 -2.18
CA VAL A 56 16.47 2.63 -2.27
C VAL A 56 16.72 3.46 -1.01
N ILE A 57 16.81 2.85 0.17
CA ILE A 57 17.19 3.56 1.40
C ILE A 57 18.64 4.01 1.27
N PHE A 58 19.50 3.14 0.79
CA PHE A 58 20.90 3.45 0.54
C PHE A 58 21.14 3.98 -0.88
N ALA A 59 20.13 4.64 -1.50
CA ALA A 59 20.26 5.20 -2.84
C ALA A 59 21.51 6.07 -3.06
N PRO A 60 21.96 6.91 -2.11
CA PRO A 60 23.20 7.66 -2.28
C PRO A 60 24.47 6.80 -2.44
N LEU A 61 24.45 5.54 -1.98
CA LEU A 61 25.57 4.60 -2.06
C LEU A 61 25.39 3.61 -3.23
N THR A 62 24.17 3.27 -3.57
CA THR A 62 23.84 2.28 -4.61
C THR A 62 23.70 2.89 -5.99
N ALA A 63 23.25 4.16 -6.08
CA ALA A 63 23.25 4.91 -7.32
C ALA A 63 24.69 5.30 -7.72
N ARG A 64 25.07 4.99 -8.93
CA ARG A 64 26.42 5.26 -9.44
C ARG A 64 26.67 6.74 -9.72
N TYR A 65 25.61 7.46 -10.04
CA TYR A 65 25.64 8.86 -10.44
C TYR A 65 24.54 9.66 -9.74
N GLY A 66 24.73 10.95 -9.63
CA GLY A 66 23.68 11.86 -9.14
C GLY A 66 22.48 11.87 -10.08
N ILE A 67 21.29 12.17 -9.55
CA ILE A 67 19.99 12.12 -10.28
C ILE A 67 20.03 12.89 -11.62
N ASN A 68 20.71 14.04 -11.62
CA ASN A 68 20.81 14.93 -12.79
C ASN A 68 22.20 14.91 -13.44
N GLN A 69 23.10 14.05 -12.96
CA GLN A 69 24.45 13.97 -13.50
C GLN A 69 24.40 13.32 -14.88
N GLN A 70 24.91 14.03 -15.87
CA GLN A 70 25.12 13.51 -17.22
C GLN A 70 26.36 12.63 -17.24
N VAL A 71 26.22 11.44 -17.80
CA VAL A 71 27.31 10.46 -17.97
C VAL A 71 28.05 10.73 -19.30
N LEU A 72 27.37 11.44 -20.20
CA LEU A 72 27.90 11.85 -21.48
C LEU A 72 27.99 13.35 -21.56
N ASP A 73 29.07 13.84 -22.09
CA ASP A 73 29.18 15.22 -22.55
C ASP A 73 28.45 15.36 -23.91
N ILE A 74 27.21 15.87 -23.83
CA ILE A 74 26.35 16.07 -25.01
C ILE A 74 26.85 17.24 -25.88
N SER A 75 27.71 18.11 -25.32
CA SER A 75 28.28 19.24 -26.07
C SER A 75 29.10 18.82 -27.28
N ALA A 76 29.48 17.53 -27.37
CA ALA A 76 30.20 16.95 -28.51
C ALA A 76 29.30 16.45 -29.67
N GLY A 77 27.99 16.75 -29.68
CA GLY A 77 27.08 16.39 -30.80
C GLY A 77 26.86 14.89 -31.04
N LYS A 78 27.27 14.02 -30.10
CA LYS A 78 27.11 12.56 -30.21
C LYS A 78 25.83 12.10 -29.51
N ASN A 79 25.22 11.09 -30.11
CA ASN A 79 23.96 10.43 -29.72
C ASN A 79 23.52 10.66 -28.26
N GLN A 80 22.36 11.27 -28.09
CA GLN A 80 21.76 11.60 -26.81
C GLN A 80 21.48 10.36 -25.95
N TYR A 81 21.19 9.22 -26.59
CA TYR A 81 20.90 7.95 -25.92
C TYR A 81 22.07 6.98 -26.00
N LEU A 82 22.48 6.46 -24.86
CA LEU A 82 23.39 5.32 -24.79
C LEU A 82 22.62 4.02 -24.56
N SER A 83 22.84 3.03 -25.40
CA SER A 83 22.38 1.66 -25.11
C SER A 83 23.05 1.11 -23.84
N PRO A 84 22.45 0.12 -23.18
CA PRO A 84 23.03 -0.55 -22.01
C PRO A 84 24.47 -1.02 -22.26
N ARG A 85 25.41 -0.57 -21.43
CA ARG A 85 26.83 -0.92 -21.50
C ARG A 85 27.55 -0.62 -20.16
N LYS A 86 28.87 -0.94 -20.05
CA LYS A 86 29.65 -0.80 -18.81
C LYS A 86 29.57 0.60 -18.17
N VAL A 87 29.45 1.67 -18.94
CA VAL A 87 29.36 3.05 -18.46
C VAL A 87 27.94 3.35 -17.93
N ALA A 88 26.90 2.87 -18.61
CA ALA A 88 25.50 3.02 -18.24
C ALA A 88 24.82 1.64 -18.30
N TRP A 89 24.68 0.97 -17.17
CA TRP A 89 24.21 -0.43 -17.10
C TRP A 89 22.83 -0.65 -17.73
N MET A 90 21.93 0.30 -17.51
CA MET A 90 20.58 0.29 -18.09
C MET A 90 20.41 1.30 -19.23
N GLY A 91 21.54 1.80 -19.74
CA GLY A 91 21.51 2.86 -20.76
C GLY A 91 21.34 4.26 -20.17
N SER A 92 21.16 5.26 -21.04
CA SER A 92 20.92 6.64 -20.66
C SER A 92 19.59 7.17 -21.19
N ASP A 93 19.12 8.28 -20.63
CA ASP A 93 17.99 9.04 -21.13
C ASP A 93 18.41 10.02 -22.26
N GLN A 94 17.43 10.79 -22.75
CA GLN A 94 17.57 11.75 -23.87
C GLN A 94 18.61 12.85 -23.65
N ILE A 95 19.00 13.13 -22.39
CA ILE A 95 20.02 14.13 -22.05
C ILE A 95 21.27 13.51 -21.44
N GLY A 96 21.47 12.20 -21.64
CA GLY A 96 22.68 11.50 -21.23
C GLY A 96 22.81 11.18 -19.76
N ARG A 97 21.71 11.16 -18.98
CA ARG A 97 21.73 10.77 -17.57
C ARG A 97 21.61 9.26 -17.44
N ASP A 98 22.28 8.68 -16.42
CA ASP A 98 22.27 7.25 -16.18
C ASP A 98 20.88 6.76 -15.73
N LEU A 99 20.28 5.84 -16.51
CA LEU A 99 18.95 5.32 -16.23
C LEU A 99 18.90 4.45 -14.97
N PHE A 100 19.96 3.67 -14.67
CA PHE A 100 20.02 2.82 -13.47
C PHE A 100 19.94 3.65 -12.19
N SER A 101 20.77 4.71 -12.10
CA SER A 101 20.75 5.61 -10.93
C SER A 101 19.40 6.32 -10.80
N ARG A 102 18.82 6.79 -11.90
CA ARG A 102 17.50 7.42 -11.90
C ARG A 102 16.39 6.46 -11.52
N LEU A 103 16.49 5.19 -11.90
CA LEU A 103 15.51 4.16 -11.53
C LEU A 103 15.48 3.94 -10.01
N ILE A 104 16.66 3.84 -9.37
CA ILE A 104 16.76 3.70 -7.92
C ILE A 104 16.09 4.90 -7.19
N TRP A 105 16.42 6.11 -7.62
CA TRP A 105 15.82 7.32 -7.05
C TRP A 105 14.32 7.41 -7.36
N GLY A 106 13.90 6.98 -8.55
CA GLY A 106 12.50 6.95 -8.96
C GLY A 106 11.68 5.99 -8.11
N ILE A 107 12.17 4.77 -7.88
CA ILE A 107 11.53 3.79 -6.99
C ILE A 107 11.40 4.37 -5.58
N ARG A 108 12.45 4.99 -5.05
CA ARG A 108 12.43 5.63 -3.72
C ARG A 108 11.32 6.67 -3.60
N THR A 109 11.22 7.57 -4.58
CA THR A 109 10.23 8.65 -4.58
C THR A 109 8.81 8.11 -4.70
N SER A 110 8.56 7.20 -5.66
CA SER A 110 7.22 6.62 -5.88
C SER A 110 6.78 5.74 -4.70
N LEU A 111 7.67 4.96 -4.09
CA LEU A 111 7.36 4.22 -2.86
C LEU A 111 7.03 5.15 -1.69
N PHE A 112 7.79 6.22 -1.51
CA PHE A 112 7.53 7.21 -0.46
C PHE A 112 6.15 7.86 -0.65
N ILE A 113 5.83 8.31 -1.86
CA ILE A 113 4.52 8.88 -2.19
C ILE A 113 3.43 7.84 -1.94
N GLY A 114 3.58 6.63 -2.48
CA GLY A 114 2.59 5.57 -2.35
C GLY A 114 2.28 5.19 -0.92
N VAL A 115 3.33 4.91 -0.12
CA VAL A 115 3.18 4.50 1.28
C VAL A 115 2.63 5.63 2.14
N ALA A 116 3.17 6.85 2.02
CA ALA A 116 2.73 7.99 2.82
C ALA A 116 1.27 8.35 2.51
N SER A 117 0.89 8.40 1.23
CA SER A 117 -0.50 8.66 0.82
C SER A 117 -1.46 7.58 1.32
N ALA A 118 -1.09 6.31 1.20
CA ALA A 118 -1.91 5.19 1.64
C ALA A 118 -2.11 5.19 3.16
N ILE A 119 -1.06 5.41 3.94
CA ILE A 119 -1.16 5.50 5.41
C ILE A 119 -2.13 6.62 5.80
N LEU A 120 -1.98 7.81 5.24
CA LEU A 120 -2.87 8.94 5.53
C LEU A 120 -4.30 8.64 5.10
N SER A 121 -4.51 8.11 3.90
CA SER A 121 -5.85 7.70 3.41
C SER A 121 -6.50 6.68 4.33
N VAL A 122 -5.75 5.67 4.78
CA VAL A 122 -6.27 4.62 5.65
C VAL A 122 -6.58 5.17 7.05
N ILE A 123 -5.76 6.06 7.60
CA ILE A 123 -6.04 6.71 8.89
C ILE A 123 -7.33 7.52 8.80
N ILE A 124 -7.45 8.38 7.78
CA ILE A 124 -8.66 9.20 7.57
C ILE A 124 -9.89 8.30 7.35
N GLY A 125 -9.78 7.35 6.42
CA GLY A 125 -10.88 6.45 6.06
C GLY A 125 -11.33 5.56 7.22
N THR A 126 -10.39 5.03 7.98
CA THR A 126 -10.69 4.23 9.17
C THR A 126 -11.41 5.05 10.23
N THR A 127 -10.94 6.27 10.48
CA THR A 127 -11.55 7.16 11.46
C THR A 127 -12.97 7.55 11.04
N VAL A 128 -13.15 8.03 9.81
CA VAL A 128 -14.47 8.42 9.27
C VAL A 128 -15.41 7.22 9.22
N GLY A 129 -14.96 6.09 8.69
CA GLY A 129 -15.77 4.87 8.57
C GLY A 129 -16.19 4.30 9.92
N ALA A 130 -15.28 4.29 10.91
CA ALA A 130 -15.60 3.83 12.25
C ALA A 130 -16.61 4.74 12.96
N VAL A 131 -16.44 6.06 12.86
CA VAL A 131 -17.38 7.02 13.44
C VAL A 131 -18.74 6.96 12.77
N ALA A 132 -18.78 6.89 11.43
CA ALA A 132 -20.01 6.78 10.65
C ALA A 132 -20.79 5.49 11.01
N GLY A 133 -20.11 4.33 10.99
CA GLY A 133 -20.72 3.04 11.30
C GLY A 133 -21.23 2.91 12.74
N LEU A 134 -20.52 3.52 13.71
CA LEU A 134 -20.91 3.45 15.12
C LEU A 134 -22.04 4.41 15.46
N ARG A 135 -21.94 5.70 15.04
CA ARG A 135 -22.94 6.72 15.33
C ARG A 135 -24.22 6.52 14.53
N GLY A 136 -24.10 6.17 13.24
CA GLY A 136 -25.25 6.13 12.34
C GLY A 136 -25.89 7.50 12.11
N GLY A 137 -27.15 7.49 11.66
CA GLY A 137 -27.97 8.68 11.48
C GLY A 137 -27.40 9.70 10.48
N TRP A 138 -27.68 10.99 10.69
CA TRP A 138 -27.34 12.07 9.76
C TRP A 138 -25.85 12.12 9.40
N PHE A 139 -24.94 11.89 10.36
CA PHE A 139 -23.49 11.92 10.08
C PHE A 139 -23.08 10.81 9.12
N ASP A 140 -23.60 9.61 9.33
CA ASP A 140 -23.39 8.46 8.43
C ASP A 140 -23.92 8.76 7.04
N ASP A 141 -25.16 9.23 6.93
CA ASP A 141 -25.81 9.55 5.65
C ASP A 141 -25.03 10.61 4.87
N VAL A 142 -24.58 11.67 5.51
CA VAL A 142 -23.81 12.75 4.87
C VAL A 142 -22.44 12.22 4.40
N MET A 143 -21.71 11.52 5.27
CA MET A 143 -20.39 10.99 4.92
C MET A 143 -20.47 9.98 3.78
N MET A 144 -21.47 9.11 3.77
CA MET A 144 -21.67 8.17 2.68
C MET A 144 -22.09 8.85 1.38
N ARG A 145 -22.95 9.87 1.41
CA ARG A 145 -23.29 10.66 0.21
C ARG A 145 -22.08 11.39 -0.36
N VAL A 146 -21.20 11.92 0.49
CA VAL A 146 -19.93 12.53 0.03
C VAL A 146 -19.06 11.47 -0.64
N THR A 147 -18.87 10.29 -0.01
CA THR A 147 -18.08 9.22 -0.63
C THR A 147 -18.70 8.74 -1.94
N ASP A 148 -20.03 8.63 -2.02
CA ASP A 148 -20.75 8.20 -3.24
C ASP A 148 -20.57 9.20 -4.37
N LEU A 149 -20.66 10.50 -4.07
CA LEU A 149 -20.47 11.57 -5.04
C LEU A 149 -19.07 11.49 -5.69
N PHE A 150 -18.02 11.36 -4.86
CA PHE A 150 -16.67 11.31 -5.39
C PHE A 150 -16.34 9.97 -6.07
N LEU A 151 -16.86 8.85 -5.58
CA LEU A 151 -16.64 7.54 -6.20
C LEU A 151 -17.45 7.33 -7.49
N ALA A 152 -18.45 8.18 -7.77
CA ALA A 152 -19.18 8.17 -9.05
C ALA A 152 -18.33 8.66 -10.23
N PHE A 153 -17.26 9.42 -9.97
CA PHE A 153 -16.37 9.93 -11.00
C PHE A 153 -15.08 9.10 -11.11
N PRO A 154 -14.46 9.01 -12.29
CA PRO A 154 -13.14 8.39 -12.41
C PRO A 154 -12.13 9.11 -11.52
N PHE A 155 -11.48 8.36 -10.61
CA PHE A 155 -10.58 8.91 -9.60
C PHE A 155 -9.51 9.84 -10.18
N ILE A 156 -8.89 9.46 -11.30
CA ILE A 156 -7.84 10.27 -11.92
C ILE A 156 -8.35 11.64 -12.41
N VAL A 157 -9.60 11.69 -12.88
CA VAL A 157 -10.21 12.95 -13.35
C VAL A 157 -10.40 13.91 -12.17
N ILE A 158 -10.90 13.38 -11.03
CA ILE A 158 -11.03 14.19 -9.82
C ILE A 158 -9.68 14.72 -9.37
N ILE A 159 -8.65 13.88 -9.35
CA ILE A 159 -7.30 14.27 -8.94
C ILE A 159 -6.75 15.39 -9.85
N ILE A 160 -6.92 15.30 -11.16
CA ILE A 160 -6.47 16.34 -12.10
C ILE A 160 -7.20 17.67 -11.85
N ILE A 161 -8.53 17.64 -11.70
CA ILE A 161 -9.34 18.83 -11.46
C ILE A 161 -8.97 19.45 -10.11
N MET A 162 -8.90 18.62 -9.06
CA MET A 162 -8.60 19.08 -7.71
C MET A 162 -7.17 19.61 -7.59
N ARG A 163 -6.20 19.03 -8.30
CA ARG A 163 -4.86 19.58 -8.38
C ARG A 163 -4.86 21.00 -8.93
N ALA A 164 -5.57 21.23 -10.03
CA ALA A 164 -5.68 22.56 -10.63
C ALA A 164 -6.39 23.55 -9.68
N PHE A 165 -7.49 23.11 -9.06
CA PHE A 165 -8.28 23.95 -8.14
C PHE A 165 -7.50 24.27 -6.85
N LEU A 166 -6.97 23.27 -6.15
CA LEU A 166 -6.23 23.46 -4.89
C LEU A 166 -4.91 24.21 -5.13
N GLY A 167 -4.28 24.01 -6.30
CA GLY A 167 -3.06 24.71 -6.68
C GLY A 167 -3.27 26.21 -6.94
N ALA A 168 -4.50 26.61 -7.29
CA ALA A 168 -4.85 28.02 -7.45
C ALA A 168 -5.11 28.75 -6.12
N VAL A 169 -5.11 28.03 -4.99
CA VAL A 169 -5.45 28.60 -3.67
C VAL A 169 -4.16 28.86 -2.87
N PRO A 170 -3.69 30.13 -2.71
CA PRO A 170 -2.37 30.43 -2.14
C PRO A 170 -2.14 29.94 -0.72
N TRP A 171 -3.16 29.93 0.14
CA TRP A 171 -3.01 29.45 1.53
C TRP A 171 -2.80 27.92 1.57
N ILE A 172 -3.40 27.16 0.65
CA ILE A 172 -3.23 25.72 0.56
C ILE A 172 -1.79 25.41 0.11
N THR A 173 -1.33 26.04 -0.97
CA THR A 173 0.04 25.85 -1.46
C THR A 173 1.09 26.37 -0.48
N GLY A 174 0.76 27.39 0.32
CA GLY A 174 1.61 27.86 1.42
C GLY A 174 1.81 26.82 2.53
N ILE A 175 0.79 25.98 2.81
CA ILE A 175 0.86 24.93 3.86
C ILE A 175 1.49 23.64 3.34
N ILE A 176 0.98 23.12 2.21
CA ILE A 176 1.34 21.80 1.70
C ILE A 176 2.42 21.83 0.60
N GLY A 177 2.82 23.00 0.18
CA GLY A 177 3.82 23.23 -0.87
C GLY A 177 3.20 23.39 -2.26
N ASP A 178 4.05 23.74 -3.21
CA ASP A 178 3.66 23.93 -4.61
C ASP A 178 3.05 22.63 -5.20
N VAL A 179 2.19 22.78 -6.20
CA VAL A 179 1.47 21.69 -6.90
C VAL A 179 2.39 20.59 -7.44
N SER A 180 3.64 20.94 -7.70
CA SER A 180 4.67 20.00 -8.16
C SER A 180 5.46 19.35 -7.02
N SER A 181 5.18 19.70 -5.77
CA SER A 181 5.89 19.13 -4.63
C SER A 181 5.38 17.73 -4.27
N ILE A 182 6.27 16.88 -3.79
CA ILE A 182 5.90 15.54 -3.29
C ILE A 182 4.86 15.64 -2.17
N ARG A 183 4.96 16.63 -1.29
CA ARG A 183 4.00 16.86 -0.19
C ARG A 183 2.61 17.15 -0.71
N PHE A 184 2.49 17.98 -1.75
CA PHE A 184 1.21 18.28 -2.37
C PHE A 184 0.56 17.03 -2.97
N ILE A 185 1.32 16.21 -3.70
CA ILE A 185 0.82 14.95 -4.28
C ILE A 185 0.37 13.98 -3.18
N ILE A 186 1.16 13.83 -2.11
CA ILE A 186 0.77 12.98 -0.97
C ILE A 186 -0.55 13.48 -0.34
N ALA A 187 -0.67 14.77 -0.08
CA ALA A 187 -1.89 15.35 0.48
C ALA A 187 -3.10 15.17 -0.44
N LEU A 188 -2.91 15.34 -1.74
CA LEU A 188 -3.95 15.16 -2.74
C LEU A 188 -4.48 13.71 -2.75
N PHE A 189 -3.59 12.72 -2.80
CA PHE A 189 -3.99 11.31 -2.72
C PHE A 189 -4.59 10.95 -1.37
N ALA A 190 -4.11 11.52 -0.27
CA ALA A 190 -4.67 11.27 1.06
C ALA A 190 -6.10 11.82 1.19
N ILE A 191 -6.34 13.04 0.69
CA ILE A 191 -7.65 13.72 0.76
C ILE A 191 -8.72 13.02 -0.10
N PHE A 192 -8.33 12.37 -1.19
CA PHE A 192 -9.26 11.71 -2.09
C PHE A 192 -9.19 10.18 -2.07
N GLY A 193 -8.20 9.58 -1.40
CA GLY A 193 -8.03 8.13 -1.30
C GLY A 193 -8.78 7.46 -0.15
N TRP A 194 -9.23 8.23 0.85
CA TRP A 194 -9.84 7.67 2.07
C TRP A 194 -11.26 7.12 1.88
N MET A 195 -11.96 7.52 0.84
CA MET A 195 -13.41 7.25 0.66
C MET A 195 -13.73 5.76 0.56
N GLY A 196 -12.95 5.01 -0.23
CA GLY A 196 -13.10 3.56 -0.35
C GLY A 196 -12.83 2.84 0.98
N VAL A 197 -11.79 3.29 1.71
CA VAL A 197 -11.45 2.75 3.03
C VAL A 197 -12.55 3.04 4.05
N ALA A 198 -13.10 4.26 4.05
CA ALA A 198 -14.19 4.63 4.95
C ALA A 198 -15.42 3.74 4.74
N ARG A 199 -15.81 3.49 3.49
CA ARG A 199 -16.93 2.61 3.16
C ARG A 199 -16.68 1.16 3.64
N LEU A 200 -15.45 0.65 3.41
CA LEU A 200 -15.05 -0.68 3.87
C LEU A 200 -15.13 -0.79 5.39
N VAL A 201 -14.52 0.15 6.12
CA VAL A 201 -14.47 0.13 7.58
C VAL A 201 -15.86 0.34 8.18
N ARG A 202 -16.67 1.22 7.61
CA ARG A 202 -18.09 1.37 8.01
C ARG A 202 -18.84 0.05 7.91
N GLY A 203 -18.70 -0.68 6.78
CA GLY A 203 -19.32 -2.00 6.60
C GLY A 203 -18.90 -3.00 7.68
N GLN A 204 -17.60 -3.04 8.02
CA GLN A 204 -17.08 -3.89 9.09
C GLN A 204 -17.65 -3.49 10.47
N VAL A 205 -17.70 -2.20 10.77
CA VAL A 205 -18.25 -1.70 12.04
C VAL A 205 -19.74 -2.01 12.16
N LEU A 206 -20.53 -1.86 11.09
CA LEU A 206 -21.94 -2.23 11.07
C LEU A 206 -22.16 -3.73 11.35
N ALA A 207 -21.33 -4.60 10.76
CA ALA A 207 -21.40 -6.03 10.99
C ALA A 207 -20.96 -6.46 12.40
N LEU A 208 -19.98 -5.74 12.98
CA LEU A 208 -19.45 -6.06 14.30
C LEU A 208 -20.27 -5.47 15.46
N LYS A 209 -20.91 -4.30 15.27
CA LYS A 209 -21.62 -3.61 16.36
C LYS A 209 -22.83 -4.38 16.89
N GLU A 210 -23.36 -5.36 16.14
CA GLU A 210 -24.49 -6.22 16.48
C GLU A 210 -24.04 -7.54 17.12
N ARG A 211 -22.74 -7.69 17.42
CA ARG A 211 -22.23 -8.90 18.06
C ARG A 211 -22.38 -8.84 19.58
N GLU A 212 -22.68 -9.97 20.19
CA GLU A 212 -22.94 -10.13 21.65
C GLU A 212 -21.84 -9.51 22.53
N PHE A 213 -20.56 -9.62 22.14
CA PHE A 213 -19.47 -9.05 22.93
C PHE A 213 -19.47 -7.50 22.96
N ILE A 214 -20.04 -6.84 21.92
CA ILE A 214 -20.23 -5.40 21.92
C ILE A 214 -21.42 -5.00 22.79
N GLU A 215 -22.50 -5.77 22.78
CA GLU A 215 -23.64 -5.56 23.67
C GLU A 215 -23.23 -5.75 25.13
N ALA A 216 -22.45 -6.78 25.44
CA ALA A 216 -21.89 -6.99 26.77
C ALA A 216 -20.99 -5.81 27.21
N ALA A 217 -20.13 -5.29 26.32
CA ALA A 217 -19.30 -4.14 26.63
C ALA A 217 -20.13 -2.88 26.92
N ARG A 218 -21.25 -2.67 26.20
CA ARG A 218 -22.18 -1.57 26.46
C ARG A 218 -22.91 -1.73 27.80
N ALA A 219 -23.34 -2.94 28.12
CA ALA A 219 -24.04 -3.26 29.39
C ALA A 219 -23.14 -2.95 30.61
N VAL A 220 -21.83 -3.11 30.49
CA VAL A 220 -20.84 -2.77 31.54
C VAL A 220 -20.43 -1.29 31.51
N GLY A 221 -21.04 -0.46 30.60
CA GLY A 221 -20.83 0.98 30.54
C GLY A 221 -19.60 1.42 29.72
N ALA A 222 -19.12 0.61 28.78
CA ALA A 222 -18.02 1.04 27.91
C ALA A 222 -18.41 2.22 27.02
N SER A 223 -17.57 3.25 26.98
CA SER A 223 -17.77 4.40 26.09
C SER A 223 -17.61 4.03 24.61
N ASN A 224 -18.24 4.79 23.72
CA ASN A 224 -18.12 4.57 22.27
C ASN A 224 -16.67 4.56 21.77
N THR A 225 -15.83 5.44 22.30
CA THR A 225 -14.40 5.47 21.97
C THR A 225 -13.69 4.18 22.39
N ARG A 226 -14.02 3.67 23.59
CA ARG A 226 -13.46 2.39 24.07
C ARG A 226 -13.94 1.22 23.23
N ILE A 227 -15.19 1.20 22.80
CA ILE A 227 -15.74 0.17 21.91
C ILE A 227 -14.99 0.20 20.57
N VAL A 228 -14.78 1.38 19.96
CA VAL A 228 -14.03 1.52 18.71
C VAL A 228 -12.60 1.02 18.87
N MET A 229 -11.86 1.55 19.82
CA MET A 229 -10.41 1.32 19.93
C MET A 229 -10.06 -0.08 20.45
N SER A 230 -10.88 -0.63 21.36
CA SER A 230 -10.56 -1.91 22.03
C SER A 230 -11.27 -3.12 21.41
N HIS A 231 -12.35 -2.91 20.67
CA HIS A 231 -13.13 -4.01 20.13
C HIS A 231 -13.30 -3.95 18.61
N LEU A 232 -13.76 -2.82 18.03
CA LEU A 232 -14.07 -2.76 16.60
C LEU A 232 -12.81 -2.72 15.71
N LEU A 233 -11.86 -1.82 15.99
CA LEU A 233 -10.65 -1.68 15.19
C LEU A 233 -9.75 -2.93 15.23
N PRO A 234 -9.46 -3.53 16.40
CA PRO A 234 -8.68 -4.78 16.42
C PRO A 234 -9.32 -5.93 15.63
N ASN A 235 -10.65 -6.03 15.65
CA ASN A 235 -11.36 -7.05 14.87
C ASN A 235 -11.51 -6.70 13.38
N SER A 236 -11.24 -5.45 13.00
CA SER A 236 -11.25 -4.97 11.60
C SER A 236 -9.86 -4.87 10.99
N ILE A 237 -8.80 -5.24 11.73
CA ILE A 237 -7.40 -5.04 11.28
C ILE A 237 -7.10 -5.74 9.96
N GLY A 238 -7.65 -6.95 9.75
CA GLY A 238 -7.45 -7.70 8.51
C GLY A 238 -7.91 -6.95 7.27
N PRO A 239 -9.19 -6.59 7.15
CA PRO A 239 -9.69 -5.74 6.07
C PRO A 239 -8.95 -4.41 5.91
N ILE A 240 -8.53 -3.77 7.03
CA ILE A 240 -7.77 -2.51 6.98
C ILE A 240 -6.39 -2.72 6.38
N LEU A 241 -5.68 -3.80 6.72
CA LEU A 241 -4.37 -4.12 6.14
C LEU A 241 -4.46 -4.39 4.64
N ILE A 242 -5.51 -5.10 4.19
CA ILE A 242 -5.77 -5.32 2.77
C ILE A 242 -6.02 -3.98 2.06
N ALA A 243 -6.86 -3.12 2.65
CA ALA A 243 -7.12 -1.79 2.11
C ALA A 243 -5.84 -0.95 2.03
N LEU A 244 -4.94 -1.06 3.02
CA LEU A 244 -3.65 -0.37 3.00
C LEU A 244 -2.79 -0.80 1.82
N THR A 245 -2.61 -2.11 1.60
CA THR A 245 -1.79 -2.61 0.48
C THR A 245 -2.36 -2.20 -0.87
N LEU A 246 -3.67 -2.31 -1.07
CA LEU A 246 -4.34 -1.84 -2.29
C LEU A 246 -4.22 -0.32 -2.49
N SER A 247 -4.28 0.46 -1.40
CA SER A 247 -4.11 1.92 -1.44
C SER A 247 -2.68 2.31 -1.84
N VAL A 248 -1.65 1.56 -1.39
CA VAL A 248 -0.25 1.80 -1.80
C VAL A 248 -0.10 1.64 -3.32
N ILE A 249 -0.62 0.54 -3.88
CA ILE A 249 -0.59 0.30 -5.33
C ILE A 249 -1.36 1.38 -6.06
N GLY A 250 -2.58 1.68 -5.61
CA GLY A 250 -3.42 2.72 -6.20
C GLY A 250 -2.73 4.08 -6.24
N ALA A 251 -2.03 4.46 -5.18
CA ALA A 251 -1.28 5.72 -5.13
C ALA A 251 -0.05 5.72 -6.05
N ILE A 252 0.73 4.61 -6.13
CA ILE A 252 1.88 4.50 -7.04
C ILE A 252 1.43 4.57 -8.51
N VAL A 253 0.40 3.80 -8.88
CA VAL A 253 -0.14 3.81 -10.25
C VAL A 253 -0.78 5.16 -10.56
N GLY A 254 -1.52 5.75 -9.62
CA GLY A 254 -2.11 7.08 -9.76
C GLY A 254 -1.06 8.18 -9.95
N GLU A 255 0.02 8.17 -9.16
CA GLU A 255 1.15 9.09 -9.32
C GLU A 255 1.81 8.91 -10.70
N SER A 256 2.03 7.67 -11.11
CA SER A 256 2.61 7.38 -12.42
C SER A 256 1.72 7.85 -13.57
N THR A 257 0.40 7.73 -13.41
CA THR A 257 -0.58 8.25 -14.40
C THR A 257 -0.56 9.78 -14.44
N LEU A 258 -0.52 10.46 -13.30
CA LEU A 258 -0.38 11.92 -13.25
C LEU A 258 0.93 12.38 -13.89
N SER A 259 2.02 11.71 -13.60
CA SER A 259 3.33 11.98 -14.19
C SER A 259 3.32 11.81 -15.70
N PHE A 260 2.68 10.74 -16.21
CA PHE A 260 2.53 10.52 -17.66
C PHE A 260 1.78 11.65 -18.37
N PHE A 261 0.86 12.32 -17.68
CA PHE A 261 0.19 13.52 -18.20
C PHE A 261 0.96 14.83 -17.91
N GLY A 262 2.23 14.76 -17.48
CA GLY A 262 3.04 15.93 -17.12
C GLY A 262 2.59 16.63 -15.83
N LEU A 263 1.72 15.96 -15.04
CA LEU A 263 1.12 16.49 -13.82
C LEU A 263 1.74 15.85 -12.54
N GLY A 264 2.77 15.03 -12.68
CA GLY A 264 3.47 14.40 -11.56
C GLY A 264 4.26 15.40 -10.71
N PRO A 265 4.93 14.91 -9.66
CA PRO A 265 5.84 15.73 -8.91
C PRO A 265 6.94 16.19 -9.85
N GLN A 266 7.08 17.48 -10.01
CA GLN A 266 8.25 18.04 -10.70
C GLN A 266 9.25 18.40 -9.61
N PRO A 267 10.26 17.59 -9.42
CA PRO A 267 11.25 17.92 -8.44
C PRO A 267 12.05 19.11 -8.97
N GLY A 268 12.09 20.16 -8.18
CA GLY A 268 13.27 21.01 -8.27
C GLY A 268 14.49 20.10 -8.27
N ALA A 269 15.53 20.43 -8.95
CA ALA A 269 16.76 19.71 -9.30
C ALA A 269 17.12 18.30 -8.71
N ASN A 270 16.40 17.76 -7.70
CA ASN A 270 16.87 16.65 -6.89
C ASN A 270 15.88 15.50 -6.63
N ALA A 271 14.78 15.36 -7.35
CA ALA A 271 13.94 14.18 -7.26
C ALA A 271 13.46 13.71 -8.64
N VAL A 272 13.24 12.44 -8.79
CA VAL A 272 12.66 11.80 -9.98
C VAL A 272 11.70 10.72 -9.45
N SER A 273 10.56 10.52 -10.12
CA SER A 273 9.63 9.44 -9.82
C SER A 273 9.65 8.38 -10.92
N LEU A 274 9.12 7.17 -10.63
CA LEU A 274 8.92 6.15 -11.66
C LEU A 274 7.98 6.64 -12.75
N GLY A 275 6.93 7.37 -12.39
CA GLY A 275 5.99 7.94 -13.35
C GLY A 275 6.65 8.88 -14.35
N GLN A 276 7.58 9.72 -13.90
CA GLN A 276 8.37 10.56 -14.80
C GLN A 276 9.27 9.76 -15.74
N LEU A 277 9.87 8.66 -15.25
CA LEU A 277 10.66 7.78 -16.12
C LEU A 277 9.78 7.10 -17.17
N VAL A 278 8.54 6.74 -16.81
CA VAL A 278 7.55 6.20 -17.75
C VAL A 278 7.11 7.27 -18.76
N GLU A 279 6.90 8.51 -18.35
CA GLU A 279 6.64 9.63 -19.27
C GLU A 279 7.76 9.78 -20.30
N LEU A 280 9.00 9.88 -19.84
CA LEU A 280 10.18 9.98 -20.71
C LEU A 280 10.39 8.75 -21.61
N SER A 281 9.85 7.59 -21.22
CA SER A 281 9.95 6.37 -22.01
C SER A 281 9.22 6.46 -23.34
N SER A 282 8.16 7.26 -23.43
CA SER A 282 7.37 7.43 -24.66
C SER A 282 8.20 8.05 -25.78
N GLU A 283 9.07 9.01 -25.46
CA GLU A 283 9.97 9.63 -26.42
C GLU A 283 11.12 8.69 -26.81
N GLY A 284 11.68 7.98 -25.83
CA GLY A 284 12.69 6.94 -26.09
C GLY A 284 12.18 5.82 -26.98
N ALA A 285 10.93 5.40 -26.81
CA ALA A 285 10.29 4.35 -27.62
C ALA A 285 10.17 4.77 -29.10
N LYS A 286 9.79 6.02 -29.39
CA LYS A 286 9.70 6.55 -30.77
C LYS A 286 11.03 6.50 -31.50
N GLN A 287 12.15 6.53 -30.77
CA GLN A 287 13.50 6.49 -31.30
C GLN A 287 14.12 5.07 -31.26
N GLY A 288 13.34 4.02 -30.91
CA GLY A 288 13.80 2.64 -30.84
C GLY A 288 14.63 2.29 -29.59
N ASN A 289 14.66 3.15 -28.58
CA ASN A 289 15.42 2.96 -27.35
C ASN A 289 14.63 2.11 -26.34
N TRP A 290 14.55 0.80 -26.56
CA TRP A 290 13.73 -0.14 -25.81
C TRP A 290 13.99 -0.14 -24.30
N TRP A 291 15.22 0.12 -23.83
CA TRP A 291 15.60 0.14 -22.43
C TRP A 291 14.87 1.22 -21.64
N MET A 292 14.58 2.36 -22.30
CA MET A 292 13.82 3.47 -21.69
C MET A 292 12.41 3.06 -21.30
N VAL A 293 11.83 2.07 -21.98
CA VAL A 293 10.48 1.53 -21.68
C VAL A 293 10.58 0.35 -20.70
N VAL A 294 11.43 -0.61 -21.01
CA VAL A 294 11.47 -1.90 -20.30
C VAL A 294 11.83 -1.73 -18.83
N TYR A 295 12.83 -0.93 -18.48
CA TYR A 295 13.27 -0.80 -17.10
C TYR A 295 12.28 -0.01 -16.22
N PRO A 296 11.78 1.19 -16.59
CA PRO A 296 10.81 1.89 -15.73
C PRO A 296 9.47 1.18 -15.64
N CYS A 297 8.91 0.71 -16.75
CA CYS A 297 7.65 -0.02 -16.75
C CYS A 297 7.79 -1.36 -16.01
N GLY A 298 8.90 -2.08 -16.22
CA GLY A 298 9.20 -3.32 -15.51
C GLY A 298 9.32 -3.11 -14.00
N ALA A 299 9.95 -2.03 -13.56
CA ALA A 299 10.03 -1.69 -12.14
C ALA A 299 8.64 -1.38 -11.54
N LEU A 300 7.81 -0.63 -12.26
CA LEU A 300 6.44 -0.33 -11.83
C LEU A 300 5.60 -1.61 -11.69
N VAL A 301 5.65 -2.48 -12.69
CA VAL A 301 4.96 -3.78 -12.67
C VAL A 301 5.48 -4.67 -11.55
N LEU A 302 6.80 -4.73 -11.35
CA LEU A 302 7.41 -5.51 -10.27
C LEU A 302 6.93 -5.03 -8.89
N LEU A 303 6.91 -3.71 -8.65
CA LEU A 303 6.40 -3.14 -7.41
C LEU A 303 4.93 -3.50 -7.20
N ALA A 304 4.10 -3.34 -8.23
CA ALA A 304 2.68 -3.66 -8.16
C ALA A 304 2.45 -5.15 -7.84
N ILE A 305 3.17 -6.05 -8.49
CA ILE A 305 3.10 -7.49 -8.24
C ILE A 305 3.55 -7.83 -6.82
N CYS A 306 4.69 -7.29 -6.38
CA CYS A 306 5.20 -7.56 -5.04
C CYS A 306 4.23 -7.08 -3.95
N ILE A 307 3.69 -5.87 -4.07
CA ILE A 307 2.75 -5.32 -3.10
C ILE A 307 1.44 -6.13 -3.09
N ASN A 308 0.93 -6.56 -4.25
CA ASN A 308 -0.25 -7.41 -4.33
C ASN A 308 -0.04 -8.74 -3.60
N PHE A 309 1.05 -9.48 -3.91
CA PHE A 309 1.30 -10.75 -3.23
C PHE A 309 1.55 -10.60 -1.72
N ILE A 310 2.18 -9.52 -1.29
CA ILE A 310 2.31 -9.20 0.14
C ILE A 310 0.93 -8.98 0.76
N GLY A 311 0.06 -8.24 0.07
CA GLY A 311 -1.32 -8.01 0.50
C GLY A 311 -2.14 -9.29 0.60
N ASP A 312 -2.05 -10.16 -0.39
CA ASP A 312 -2.71 -11.46 -0.40
C ASP A 312 -2.21 -12.35 0.76
N GLY A 313 -0.90 -12.42 0.97
CA GLY A 313 -0.32 -13.14 2.08
C GLY A 313 -0.74 -12.59 3.46
N MET A 314 -0.90 -11.27 3.60
CA MET A 314 -1.43 -10.64 4.80
C MET A 314 -2.91 -10.99 5.01
N ARG A 315 -3.70 -11.03 3.92
CA ARG A 315 -5.09 -11.45 3.95
C ARG A 315 -5.23 -12.89 4.44
N ASP A 316 -4.49 -13.81 3.84
CA ASP A 316 -4.52 -15.23 4.21
C ASP A 316 -4.05 -15.45 5.66
N ALA A 317 -3.09 -14.66 6.12
CA ALA A 317 -2.60 -14.70 7.50
C ALA A 317 -3.68 -14.31 8.53
N VAL A 318 -4.55 -13.36 8.20
CA VAL A 318 -5.56 -12.81 9.12
C VAL A 318 -6.92 -13.51 8.99
N ASP A 319 -7.18 -14.23 7.88
CA ASP A 319 -8.45 -14.95 7.67
C ASP A 319 -8.54 -16.17 8.58
N SER A 320 -9.40 -16.10 9.61
CA SER A 320 -9.61 -17.16 10.60
C SER A 320 -10.48 -18.32 10.10
N LYS A 321 -11.06 -18.23 8.89
CA LYS A 321 -12.03 -19.23 8.39
C LYS A 321 -11.37 -20.48 7.76
N LEU A 322 -10.07 -20.47 7.54
CA LEU A 322 -9.37 -21.56 6.83
C LEU A 322 -9.03 -22.78 7.71
N ASP A 323 -9.31 -22.75 9.01
CA ASP A 323 -8.96 -23.84 9.93
C ASP A 323 -10.12 -24.84 10.23
N ILE A 324 -11.24 -24.83 9.46
CA ILE A 324 -12.39 -25.74 9.71
C ILE A 324 -12.42 -26.90 8.69
N GLY A 325 -11.29 -27.23 8.09
CA GLY A 325 -11.25 -28.25 7.04
C GLY A 325 -9.91 -28.96 6.89
N GLY A 326 -9.29 -29.37 7.98
CA GLY A 326 -8.08 -30.17 7.94
C GLY A 326 -8.07 -31.19 9.04
#